data_e61d56f7a042e69afc064e63891b0ac4
#
_entry.id   e61d56f7a042e69afc064e63891b0ac4
#
_cell.length_a   1.000
_cell.length_b   1.000
_cell.length_c   1.000
_cell.angle_alpha   90.00
_cell.angle_beta   90.00
_cell.angle_gamma   90.00
#
_symmetry.space_group_name_H-M   'P 1'
#
loop_
_entity.id
_entity.type
_entity.pdbx_description
1 polymer ?
#
loop_
_entity_poly.entity_id
_entity_poly.type
_entity_poly.pdbx_seq_one_letter_code
_entity_poly.pdbx_strand_id
1 'polypeptide(L)'
;MALFIARQGALSAASHQIAANLAAVCYMLPLSLGIAISARVSWWRGAGHETQAHQLARLGVRIALVSGLVLASVLLLGRWFIVPIYTSEPAVIALASALLLWVALYHAADSVQCVCIFVLRCWRVTVAPLVVYCSLLWGGGLAGGYGLAYHYSATPADWVGTPTPFWVSSSVSLVVTALAFVWLLRRVLRTHAPLESKVS
;
A
#
# COMPACT_ATOMS: atom_id res chain seq x y z
N MET A 1 14.51 -4.72 -3.15
CA MET A 1 14.73 -3.90 -1.94
C MET A 1 15.64 -4.62 -0.95
N ALA A 2 15.32 -5.79 -0.41
CA ALA A 2 16.11 -6.51 0.59
C ALA A 2 17.61 -6.68 0.23
N LEU A 3 17.93 -7.05 -1.01
CA LEU A 3 19.33 -7.21 -1.48
C LEU A 3 20.15 -5.91 -1.41
N PHE A 4 19.54 -4.76 -1.67
CA PHE A 4 20.22 -3.47 -1.57
C PHE A 4 20.44 -3.08 -0.10
N ILE A 5 19.44 -3.34 0.76
CA ILE A 5 19.53 -3.06 2.19
C ILE A 5 20.53 -3.98 2.88
N ALA A 6 20.67 -5.24 2.45
CA ALA A 6 21.68 -6.16 2.99
C ALA A 6 23.12 -5.63 2.84
N ARG A 7 23.39 -4.79 1.83
CA ARG A 7 24.69 -4.12 1.66
C ARG A 7 24.98 -3.05 2.72
N GLN A 8 23.96 -2.58 3.43
CA GLN A 8 24.08 -1.56 4.48
C GLN A 8 24.46 -2.17 5.86
N GLY A 9 24.62 -3.49 5.94
CA GLY A 9 25.04 -4.20 7.15
C GLY A 9 23.89 -4.88 7.91
N ALA A 10 24.28 -5.64 8.94
CA ALA A 10 23.38 -6.51 9.69
C ALA A 10 22.26 -5.75 10.40
N LEU A 11 22.56 -4.59 10.99
CA LEU A 11 21.57 -3.73 11.67
C LEU A 11 20.44 -3.32 10.73
N SER A 12 20.80 -2.80 9.55
CA SER A 12 19.84 -2.37 8.53
C SER A 12 19.02 -3.53 7.99
N ALA A 13 19.66 -4.68 7.74
CA ALA A 13 19.00 -5.88 7.26
C ALA A 13 18.00 -6.44 8.29
N ALA A 14 18.37 -6.54 9.56
CA ALA A 14 17.49 -7.01 10.65
C ALA A 14 16.29 -6.07 10.84
N SER A 15 16.53 -4.77 10.91
CA SER A 15 15.46 -3.78 11.07
C SER A 15 14.49 -3.77 9.89
N HIS A 16 15.01 -3.90 8.66
CA HIS A 16 14.19 -4.04 7.46
C HIS A 16 13.35 -5.32 7.49
N GLN A 17 13.93 -6.45 7.92
CA GLN A 17 13.23 -7.72 7.96
C GLN A 17 12.03 -7.69 8.92
N ILE A 18 12.17 -7.04 10.08
CA ILE A 18 11.05 -6.83 11.03
C ILE A 18 9.97 -5.99 10.36
N ALA A 19 10.32 -4.85 9.78
CA ALA A 19 9.40 -3.96 9.11
C ALA A 19 8.66 -4.66 7.93
N ALA A 20 9.39 -5.42 7.10
CA ALA A 20 8.84 -6.17 5.98
C ALA A 20 7.92 -7.32 6.42
N ASN A 21 8.26 -8.01 7.51
CA ASN A 21 7.41 -9.07 8.07
C ASN A 21 6.09 -8.50 8.58
N LEU A 22 6.13 -7.40 9.34
CA LEU A 22 4.93 -6.72 9.82
C LEU A 22 4.07 -6.21 8.66
N ALA A 23 4.68 -5.62 7.63
CA ALA A 23 3.95 -5.19 6.44
C ALA A 23 3.27 -6.38 5.74
N ALA A 24 3.95 -7.53 5.62
CA ALA A 24 3.38 -8.73 5.01
C ALA A 24 2.21 -9.31 5.80
N VAL A 25 2.31 -9.36 7.13
CA VAL A 25 1.21 -9.81 8.00
C VAL A 25 0.02 -8.87 7.89
N CYS A 26 0.25 -7.57 7.96
CA CYS A 26 -0.80 -6.56 7.83
C CYS A 26 -1.49 -6.61 6.46
N TYR A 27 -0.76 -6.95 5.39
CA TYR A 27 -1.29 -7.06 4.03
C TYR A 27 -2.38 -8.14 3.87
N MET A 28 -2.43 -9.13 4.75
CA MET A 28 -3.47 -10.17 4.70
C MET A 28 -4.88 -9.58 4.84
N LEU A 29 -5.05 -8.50 5.60
CA LEU A 29 -6.34 -7.85 5.78
C LEU A 29 -6.86 -7.20 4.47
N PRO A 30 -6.15 -6.26 3.83
CA PRO A 30 -6.62 -5.66 2.57
C PRO A 30 -6.74 -6.68 1.43
N LEU A 31 -5.90 -7.71 1.41
CA LEU A 31 -6.01 -8.81 0.45
C LEU A 31 -7.35 -9.55 0.61
N SER A 32 -7.70 -9.95 1.82
CA SER A 32 -8.96 -10.63 2.12
C SER A 32 -10.18 -9.76 1.80
N LEU A 33 -10.12 -8.47 2.15
CA LEU A 33 -11.15 -7.50 1.80
C LEU A 33 -11.30 -7.34 0.29
N GLY A 34 -10.19 -7.22 -0.44
CA GLY A 34 -10.19 -7.11 -1.90
C GLY A 34 -10.86 -8.30 -2.58
N ILE A 35 -10.51 -9.52 -2.13
CA ILE A 35 -11.11 -10.77 -2.63
C ILE A 35 -12.62 -10.78 -2.35
N ALA A 36 -13.04 -10.55 -1.11
CA ALA A 36 -14.45 -10.61 -0.71
C ALA A 36 -15.31 -9.56 -1.45
N ILE A 37 -14.82 -8.32 -1.50
CA ILE A 37 -15.51 -7.21 -2.18
C ILE A 37 -15.62 -7.49 -3.67
N SER A 38 -14.53 -7.89 -4.33
CA SER A 38 -14.52 -8.15 -5.77
C SER A 38 -15.43 -9.32 -6.16
N ALA A 39 -15.48 -10.38 -5.36
CA ALA A 39 -16.38 -11.50 -5.57
C ALA A 39 -17.84 -11.04 -5.55
N ARG A 40 -18.20 -10.22 -4.55
CA ARG A 40 -19.57 -9.70 -4.41
C ARG A 40 -19.93 -8.67 -5.48
N VAL A 41 -18.99 -7.79 -5.86
CA VAL A 41 -19.17 -6.84 -6.98
C VAL A 41 -19.39 -7.61 -8.29
N SER A 42 -18.60 -8.64 -8.57
CA SER A 42 -18.76 -9.48 -9.76
C SER A 42 -20.09 -10.19 -9.79
N TRP A 43 -20.59 -10.65 -8.63
CA TRP A 43 -21.89 -11.30 -8.52
C TRP A 43 -23.04 -10.33 -8.88
N TRP A 44 -23.05 -9.10 -8.32
CA TRP A 44 -24.04 -8.08 -8.65
C TRP A 44 -24.02 -7.70 -10.13
N ARG A 45 -22.83 -7.58 -10.72
CA ARG A 45 -22.68 -7.31 -12.13
C ARG A 45 -23.20 -8.45 -13.02
N GLY A 46 -22.90 -9.70 -12.66
CA GLY A 46 -23.39 -10.87 -13.36
C GLY A 46 -24.93 -11.00 -13.30
N ALA A 47 -25.55 -10.52 -12.21
CA ALA A 47 -26.99 -10.49 -12.03
C ALA A 47 -27.67 -9.26 -12.72
N GLY A 48 -26.92 -8.39 -13.39
CA GLY A 48 -27.43 -7.20 -14.06
C GLY A 48 -27.70 -6.01 -13.14
N HIS A 49 -27.32 -6.10 -11.88
CA HIS A 49 -27.56 -5.06 -10.86
C HIS A 49 -26.36 -4.10 -10.74
N GLU A 50 -26.10 -3.30 -11.78
CA GLU A 50 -24.93 -2.39 -11.83
C GLU A 50 -24.95 -1.33 -10.73
N THR A 51 -26.14 -0.83 -10.32
CA THR A 51 -26.26 0.16 -9.24
C THR A 51 -25.70 -0.40 -7.91
N GLN A 52 -26.06 -1.63 -7.55
CA GLN A 52 -25.58 -2.31 -6.35
C GLN A 52 -24.08 -2.60 -6.44
N ALA A 53 -23.60 -3.00 -7.62
CA ALA A 53 -22.16 -3.22 -7.85
C ALA A 53 -21.36 -1.92 -7.63
N HIS A 54 -21.84 -0.77 -8.12
CA HIS A 54 -21.20 0.53 -7.94
C HIS A 54 -21.21 0.98 -6.48
N GLN A 55 -22.35 0.81 -5.78
CA GLN A 55 -22.46 1.15 -4.36
C GLN A 55 -21.49 0.32 -3.52
N LEU A 56 -21.42 -1.00 -3.78
CA LEU A 56 -20.51 -1.91 -3.07
C LEU A 56 -19.04 -1.60 -3.39
N ALA A 57 -18.70 -1.27 -4.64
CA ALA A 57 -17.36 -0.87 -5.00
C ALA A 57 -16.89 0.38 -4.22
N ARG A 58 -17.76 1.41 -4.13
CA ARG A 58 -17.46 2.63 -3.35
C ARG A 58 -17.36 2.34 -1.85
N LEU A 59 -18.27 1.53 -1.32
CA LEU A 59 -18.26 1.10 0.09
C LEU A 59 -16.96 0.33 0.39
N GLY A 60 -16.56 -0.58 -0.50
CA GLY A 60 -15.33 -1.36 -0.37
C GLY A 60 -14.08 -0.50 -0.24
N VAL A 61 -13.96 0.55 -1.06
CA VAL A 61 -12.84 1.51 -0.95
C VAL A 61 -12.87 2.27 0.38
N ARG A 62 -14.05 2.65 0.88
CA ARG A 62 -14.18 3.30 2.20
C ARG A 62 -13.78 2.36 3.33
N ILE A 63 -14.23 1.10 3.29
CA ILE A 63 -13.84 0.08 4.27
C ILE A 63 -12.33 -0.13 4.24
N ALA A 64 -11.72 -0.22 3.04
CA ALA A 64 -10.28 -0.35 2.89
C ALA A 64 -9.52 0.83 3.50
N LEU A 65 -9.99 2.05 3.28
CA LEU A 65 -9.38 3.25 3.86
C LEU A 65 -9.47 3.23 5.39
N VAL A 66 -10.67 2.98 5.94
CA VAL A 66 -10.87 2.96 7.39
C VAL A 66 -10.06 1.85 8.05
N SER A 67 -10.13 0.62 7.54
CA SER A 67 -9.36 -0.51 8.09
C SER A 67 -7.85 -0.30 7.95
N GLY A 68 -7.40 0.27 6.82
CA GLY A 68 -6.01 0.63 6.60
C GLY A 68 -5.51 1.70 7.59
N LEU A 69 -6.31 2.73 7.86
CA LEU A 69 -6.00 3.77 8.85
C LEU A 69 -5.99 3.23 10.28
N VAL A 70 -6.95 2.36 10.63
CA VAL A 70 -6.98 1.72 11.95
C VAL A 70 -5.71 0.88 12.15
N LEU A 71 -5.35 0.04 11.18
CA LEU A 71 -4.17 -0.80 11.29
C LEU A 71 -2.87 0.02 11.27
N ALA A 72 -2.80 1.07 10.44
CA ALA A 72 -1.69 2.02 10.47
C ALA A 72 -1.55 2.69 11.86
N SER A 73 -2.66 3.07 12.49
CA SER A 73 -2.66 3.62 13.84
C SER A 73 -2.17 2.61 14.89
N VAL A 74 -2.59 1.34 14.77
CA VAL A 74 -2.09 0.25 15.65
C VAL A 74 -0.59 0.07 15.48
N LEU A 75 -0.07 0.05 14.26
CA LEU A 75 1.37 -0.04 14.02
C LEU A 75 2.13 1.17 14.57
N LEU A 76 1.58 2.37 14.39
CA LEU A 76 2.21 3.62 14.80
C LEU A 76 2.28 3.75 16.33
N LEU A 77 1.16 3.50 17.00
CA LEU A 77 1.06 3.61 18.45
C LEU A 77 1.71 2.43 19.16
N GLY A 78 1.58 1.24 18.57
CA GLY A 78 2.11 -0.01 19.14
C GLY A 78 3.59 -0.27 18.85
N ARG A 79 4.27 0.53 18.03
CA ARG A 79 5.64 0.26 17.55
C ARG A 79 6.64 -0.07 18.67
N TRP A 80 6.55 0.61 19.80
CA TRP A 80 7.42 0.42 20.95
C TRP A 80 7.15 -0.86 21.74
N PHE A 81 5.98 -1.48 21.55
CA PHE A 81 5.60 -2.77 22.14
C PHE A 81 5.77 -3.92 21.15
N ILE A 82 5.49 -3.68 19.87
CA ILE A 82 5.52 -4.71 18.82
C ILE A 82 6.96 -5.08 18.46
N VAL A 83 7.86 -4.11 18.27
CA VAL A 83 9.23 -4.37 17.83
C VAL A 83 10.03 -5.18 18.85
N PRO A 84 9.96 -4.94 20.18
CA PRO A 84 10.64 -5.74 21.20
C PRO A 84 10.25 -7.22 21.23
N ILE A 85 9.09 -7.59 20.64
CA ILE A 85 8.70 -9.01 20.51
C ILE A 85 9.63 -9.77 19.55
N TYR A 86 10.25 -9.04 18.58
CA TYR A 86 11.12 -9.63 17.57
C TYR A 86 12.59 -9.69 18.00
N THR A 87 13.03 -8.77 18.83
CA THR A 87 14.44 -8.64 19.21
C THR A 87 14.61 -7.90 20.53
N SER A 88 15.68 -8.23 21.26
CA SER A 88 16.14 -7.49 22.43
C SER A 88 17.26 -6.50 22.16
N GLU A 89 17.77 -6.42 20.90
CA GLU A 89 18.87 -5.55 20.52
C GLU A 89 18.41 -4.09 20.43
N PRO A 90 18.90 -3.17 21.30
CA PRO A 90 18.37 -1.80 21.36
C PRO A 90 18.52 -1.02 20.03
N ALA A 91 19.62 -1.22 19.32
CA ALA A 91 19.88 -0.54 18.05
C ALA A 91 18.86 -0.96 16.96
N VAL A 92 18.54 -2.26 16.91
CA VAL A 92 17.52 -2.79 15.98
C VAL A 92 16.13 -2.29 16.36
N ILE A 93 15.80 -2.28 17.67
CA ILE A 93 14.50 -1.76 18.15
C ILE A 93 14.33 -0.30 17.74
N ALA A 94 15.34 0.55 17.95
CA ALA A 94 15.29 1.95 17.61
C ALA A 94 15.05 2.16 16.11
N LEU A 95 15.85 1.52 15.25
CA LEU A 95 15.74 1.68 13.81
C LEU A 95 14.44 1.07 13.25
N ALA A 96 14.06 -0.14 13.66
CA ALA A 96 12.83 -0.77 13.22
C ALA A 96 11.59 0.03 13.65
N SER A 97 11.57 0.57 14.88
CA SER A 97 10.49 1.44 15.36
C SER A 97 10.38 2.75 14.55
N ALA A 98 11.51 3.29 14.09
CA ALA A 98 11.51 4.43 13.17
C ALA A 98 10.97 4.04 11.78
N LEU A 99 11.31 2.87 11.27
CA LEU A 99 10.78 2.38 9.99
C LEU A 99 9.26 2.15 10.04
N LEU A 100 8.71 1.76 11.19
CA LEU A 100 7.26 1.53 11.31
C LEU A 100 6.41 2.79 11.07
N LEU A 101 6.96 4.00 11.16
CA LEU A 101 6.29 5.23 10.71
C LEU A 101 5.96 5.16 9.21
N TRP A 102 6.94 4.75 8.43
CA TRP A 102 6.80 4.63 6.98
C TRP A 102 5.97 3.41 6.59
N VAL A 103 6.11 2.30 7.32
CA VAL A 103 5.26 1.11 7.16
C VAL A 103 3.79 1.43 7.40
N ALA A 104 3.46 2.26 8.41
CA ALA A 104 2.10 2.68 8.69
C ALA A 104 1.50 3.49 7.54
N LEU A 105 2.25 4.47 7.01
CA LEU A 105 1.84 5.25 5.83
C LEU A 105 1.71 4.35 4.60
N TYR A 106 2.71 3.49 4.36
CA TYR A 106 2.70 2.49 3.29
C TYR A 106 1.43 1.64 3.35
N HIS A 107 1.11 1.11 4.54
CA HIS A 107 0.00 0.19 4.71
C HIS A 107 -1.38 0.86 4.54
N ALA A 108 -1.54 2.11 4.98
CA ALA A 108 -2.77 2.87 4.75
C ALA A 108 -3.05 3.04 3.24
N ALA A 109 -2.01 3.35 2.45
CA ALA A 109 -2.12 3.46 1.00
C ALA A 109 -2.31 2.10 0.32
N ASP A 110 -1.60 1.06 0.81
CA ASP A 110 -1.65 -0.30 0.29
C ASP A 110 -3.05 -0.91 0.41
N SER A 111 -3.72 -0.66 1.52
CA SER A 111 -5.10 -1.12 1.74
C SER A 111 -6.06 -0.60 0.66
N VAL A 112 -5.96 0.68 0.34
CA VAL A 112 -6.81 1.32 -0.68
C VAL A 112 -6.46 0.80 -2.08
N GLN A 113 -5.17 0.78 -2.45
CA GLN A 113 -4.76 0.34 -3.79
C GLN A 113 -5.09 -1.14 -4.01
N CYS A 114 -4.92 -1.99 -2.99
CA CYS A 114 -5.22 -3.42 -3.06
C CYS A 114 -6.72 -3.64 -3.39
N VAL A 115 -7.62 -3.04 -2.64
CA VAL A 115 -9.06 -3.16 -2.92
C VAL A 115 -9.42 -2.56 -4.27
N CYS A 116 -8.85 -1.41 -4.65
CA CYS A 116 -9.10 -0.80 -5.96
C CYS A 116 -8.71 -1.71 -7.12
N ILE A 117 -7.55 -2.39 -7.06
CA ILE A 117 -7.11 -3.28 -8.14
C ILE A 117 -8.01 -4.52 -8.28
N PHE A 118 -8.48 -5.09 -7.16
CA PHE A 118 -9.43 -6.19 -7.18
C PHE A 118 -10.78 -5.78 -7.78
N VAL A 119 -11.28 -4.61 -7.41
CA VAL A 119 -12.54 -4.07 -7.93
C VAL A 119 -12.43 -3.69 -9.40
N LEU A 120 -11.34 -3.06 -9.85
CA LEU A 120 -11.11 -2.71 -11.26
C LEU A 120 -11.15 -3.93 -12.18
N ARG A 121 -10.66 -5.10 -11.72
CA ARG A 121 -10.75 -6.37 -12.45
C ARG A 121 -12.19 -6.77 -12.76
N CYS A 122 -13.15 -6.41 -11.90
CA CYS A 122 -14.58 -6.71 -12.15
C CYS A 122 -15.09 -6.00 -13.42
N TRP A 123 -14.48 -4.89 -13.83
CA TRP A 123 -14.75 -4.18 -15.09
C TRP A 123 -13.73 -4.48 -16.19
N ARG A 124 -12.95 -5.58 -16.04
CA ARG A 124 -11.89 -6.01 -16.98
C ARG A 124 -10.78 -4.96 -17.20
N VAL A 125 -10.61 -4.03 -16.27
CA VAL A 125 -9.55 -3.04 -16.31
C VAL A 125 -8.35 -3.59 -15.54
N THR A 126 -7.39 -4.17 -16.27
CA THR A 126 -6.23 -4.86 -15.69
C THR A 126 -4.89 -4.27 -16.13
N VAL A 127 -4.78 -3.85 -17.38
CA VAL A 127 -3.51 -3.36 -17.95
C VAL A 127 -3.12 -2.01 -17.37
N ALA A 128 -4.05 -1.06 -17.31
CA ALA A 128 -3.75 0.28 -16.78
C ALA A 128 -3.26 0.25 -15.32
N PRO A 129 -3.92 -0.46 -14.38
CA PRO A 129 -3.39 -0.62 -13.03
C PRO A 129 -2.01 -1.29 -12.99
N LEU A 130 -1.77 -2.30 -13.83
CA LEU A 130 -0.48 -2.99 -13.89
C LEU A 130 0.64 -2.03 -14.31
N VAL A 131 0.44 -1.26 -15.37
CA VAL A 131 1.44 -0.28 -15.85
C VAL A 131 1.71 0.78 -14.80
N VAL A 132 0.67 1.36 -14.20
CA VAL A 132 0.81 2.37 -13.14
C VAL A 132 1.58 1.80 -11.94
N TYR A 133 1.21 0.61 -11.49
CA TYR A 133 1.86 -0.05 -10.35
C TYR A 133 3.34 -0.33 -10.62
N CYS A 134 3.65 -0.95 -11.75
CA CYS A 134 5.03 -1.24 -12.13
C CYS A 134 5.86 0.03 -12.27
N SER A 135 5.35 1.05 -12.95
CA SER A 135 6.09 2.30 -13.17
C SER A 135 6.35 3.05 -11.86
N LEU A 136 5.36 3.17 -10.99
CA LEU A 136 5.49 3.93 -9.75
C LEU A 136 6.27 3.16 -8.68
N LEU A 137 6.00 1.86 -8.49
CA LEU A 137 6.64 1.11 -7.43
C LEU A 137 8.09 0.72 -7.77
N TRP A 138 8.35 0.34 -9.02
CA TRP A 138 9.70 0.00 -9.45
C TRP A 138 10.52 1.24 -9.80
N GLY A 139 9.93 2.19 -10.53
CA GLY A 139 10.60 3.45 -10.88
C GLY A 139 10.71 4.40 -9.70
N GLY A 140 9.58 4.81 -9.12
CA GLY A 140 9.56 5.73 -7.98
C GLY A 140 10.03 5.07 -6.69
N GLY A 141 9.47 3.91 -6.33
CA GLY A 141 9.75 3.24 -5.05
C GLY A 141 11.16 2.66 -4.98
N LEU A 142 11.47 1.70 -5.86
CA LEU A 142 12.75 1.00 -5.78
C LEU A 142 13.91 1.83 -6.34
N ALA A 143 13.80 2.34 -7.58
CA ALA A 143 14.88 3.12 -8.19
C ALA A 143 15.05 4.48 -7.50
N GLY A 144 13.95 5.15 -7.10
CA GLY A 144 14.01 6.37 -6.30
C GLY A 144 14.64 6.14 -4.94
N GLY A 145 14.27 5.06 -4.24
CA GLY A 145 14.89 4.66 -2.97
C GLY A 145 16.39 4.35 -3.11
N TYR A 146 16.78 3.69 -4.20
CA TYR A 146 18.19 3.44 -4.51
C TYR A 146 18.97 4.74 -4.77
N GLY A 147 18.38 5.67 -5.55
CA GLY A 147 18.95 6.99 -5.79
C GLY A 147 19.17 7.76 -4.49
N LEU A 148 18.15 7.83 -3.63
CA LEU A 148 18.23 8.49 -2.33
C LEU A 148 19.27 7.83 -1.40
N ALA A 149 19.40 6.51 -1.43
CA ALA A 149 20.31 5.79 -0.55
C ALA A 149 21.81 5.92 -0.97
N TYR A 150 22.09 6.08 -2.28
CA TYR A 150 23.45 5.91 -2.78
C TYR A 150 23.97 7.03 -3.69
N HIS A 151 23.09 7.90 -4.24
CA HIS A 151 23.49 8.86 -5.26
C HIS A 151 23.17 10.32 -4.94
N TYR A 152 22.12 10.61 -4.15
CA TYR A 152 21.75 11.98 -3.87
C TYR A 152 22.44 12.51 -2.61
N SER A 153 23.26 13.54 -2.78
CA SER A 153 23.94 14.26 -1.69
C SER A 153 23.00 15.07 -0.77
N ALA A 154 21.76 15.27 -1.19
CA ALA A 154 20.73 15.96 -0.39
C ALA A 154 19.99 15.03 0.58
N THR A 155 20.35 13.73 0.63
CA THR A 155 19.73 12.79 1.59
C THR A 155 20.11 13.18 3.03
N PRO A 156 19.15 13.24 3.97
CA PRO A 156 19.46 13.50 5.37
C PRO A 156 20.55 12.57 5.92
N ALA A 157 21.48 13.10 6.69
CA ALA A 157 22.65 12.35 7.16
C ALA A 157 22.28 11.12 8.01
N ASP A 158 21.19 11.20 8.77
CA ASP A 158 20.63 10.11 9.57
C ASP A 158 19.98 8.98 8.76
N TRP A 159 19.77 9.19 7.46
CA TRP A 159 19.23 8.17 6.54
C TRP A 159 20.32 7.41 5.79
N VAL A 160 21.52 7.95 5.73
CA VAL A 160 22.64 7.33 5.04
C VAL A 160 23.02 6.00 5.71
N GLY A 161 23.10 4.93 4.91
CA GLY A 161 23.39 3.59 5.43
C GLY A 161 22.22 2.92 6.16
N THR A 162 20.98 3.49 6.08
CA THR A 162 19.78 2.92 6.68
C THR A 162 18.76 2.51 5.61
N PRO A 163 17.78 1.65 5.93
CA PRO A 163 16.69 1.28 5.02
C PRO A 163 15.68 2.40 4.77
N THR A 164 15.75 3.50 5.52
CA THR A 164 14.78 4.59 5.51
C THR A 164 14.48 5.15 4.10
N PRO A 165 15.47 5.46 3.24
CA PRO A 165 15.23 5.97 1.90
C PRO A 165 14.33 5.07 1.06
N PHE A 166 14.49 3.75 1.17
CA PHE A 166 13.67 2.78 0.44
C PHE A 166 12.22 2.77 0.93
N TRP A 167 12.01 2.83 2.24
CA TRP A 167 10.66 2.86 2.82
C TRP A 167 9.94 4.17 2.52
N VAL A 168 10.63 5.31 2.62
CA VAL A 168 10.09 6.62 2.25
C VAL A 168 9.65 6.64 0.79
N SER A 169 10.55 6.29 -0.11
CA SER A 169 10.30 6.30 -1.55
C SER A 169 9.16 5.34 -1.94
N SER A 170 9.14 4.13 -1.36
CA SER A 170 8.07 3.16 -1.59
C SER A 170 6.74 3.64 -1.05
N SER A 171 6.70 4.26 0.14
CA SER A 171 5.47 4.80 0.74
C SER A 171 4.89 5.94 -0.10
N VAL A 172 5.73 6.88 -0.53
CA VAL A 172 5.28 7.97 -1.42
C VAL A 172 4.75 7.42 -2.74
N SER A 173 5.49 6.50 -3.36
CA SER A 173 5.06 5.87 -4.62
C SER A 173 3.74 5.12 -4.48
N LEU A 174 3.52 4.45 -3.35
CA LEU A 174 2.29 3.73 -3.10
C LEU A 174 1.10 4.66 -2.83
N VAL A 175 1.31 5.79 -2.15
CA VAL A 175 0.28 6.83 -1.99
C VAL A 175 -0.15 7.36 -3.36
N VAL A 176 0.80 7.68 -4.24
CA VAL A 176 0.50 8.12 -5.61
C VAL A 176 -0.24 7.03 -6.38
N THR A 177 0.17 5.77 -6.23
CA THR A 177 -0.50 4.62 -6.85
C THR A 177 -1.95 4.47 -6.34
N ALA A 178 -2.18 4.58 -5.05
CA ALA A 178 -3.52 4.52 -4.47
C ALA A 178 -4.43 5.63 -4.99
N LEU A 179 -3.93 6.86 -5.08
CA LEU A 179 -4.66 7.99 -5.66
C LEU A 179 -4.98 7.76 -7.14
N ALA A 180 -4.02 7.27 -7.92
CA ALA A 180 -4.23 6.93 -9.32
C ALA A 180 -5.29 5.84 -9.50
N PHE A 181 -5.28 4.80 -8.65
CA PHE A 181 -6.26 3.72 -8.71
C PHE A 181 -7.66 4.18 -8.29
N VAL A 182 -7.77 5.02 -7.26
CA VAL A 182 -9.06 5.63 -6.88
C VAL A 182 -9.61 6.50 -8.01
N TRP A 183 -8.74 7.30 -8.66
CA TRP A 183 -9.13 8.10 -9.81
C TRP A 183 -9.60 7.22 -10.98
N LEU A 184 -8.84 6.17 -11.32
CA LEU A 184 -9.18 5.23 -12.37
C LEU A 184 -10.49 4.52 -12.08
N LEU A 185 -10.69 4.05 -10.86
CA LEU A 185 -11.94 3.42 -10.43
C LEU A 185 -13.12 4.38 -10.55
N ARG A 186 -12.99 5.63 -10.09
CA ARG A 186 -14.03 6.65 -10.25
C ARG A 186 -14.38 6.89 -11.72
N ARG A 187 -13.38 6.92 -12.60
CA ARG A 187 -13.59 7.05 -14.05
C ARG A 187 -14.36 5.87 -14.61
N VAL A 188 -13.97 4.64 -14.28
CA VAL A 188 -14.64 3.41 -14.73
C VAL A 188 -16.10 3.37 -14.25
N LEU A 189 -16.36 3.71 -12.98
CA LEU A 189 -17.73 3.75 -12.45
C LEU A 189 -18.59 4.83 -13.11
N ARG A 190 -18.03 5.95 -13.56
CA ARG A 190 -18.75 6.99 -14.30
C ARG A 190 -19.11 6.55 -15.72
N THR A 191 -18.20 5.87 -16.42
CA THR A 191 -18.44 5.39 -17.80
C THR A 191 -19.48 4.25 -17.85
N HIS A 192 -19.59 3.47 -16.79
CA HIS A 192 -20.56 2.37 -16.66
C HIS A 192 -21.75 2.74 -15.76
N ALA A 193 -22.02 4.03 -15.60
CA ALA A 193 -23.17 4.47 -14.80
C ALA A 193 -24.49 3.96 -15.39
N PRO A 194 -25.41 3.41 -14.55
CA PRO A 194 -26.73 2.98 -15.00
C PRO A 194 -27.49 4.13 -15.68
N LEU A 195 -28.23 3.83 -16.73
CA LEU A 195 -28.97 4.83 -17.53
C LEU A 195 -30.03 5.60 -16.72
N GLU A 196 -30.52 5.04 -15.62
CA GLU A 196 -31.51 5.66 -14.74
C GLU A 196 -31.03 6.96 -14.05
N SER A 197 -29.72 7.19 -13.94
CA SER A 197 -29.20 8.42 -13.31
C SER A 197 -29.07 9.61 -14.28
N LYS A 198 -29.43 9.45 -15.54
CA LYS A 198 -29.33 10.50 -16.58
C LYS A 198 -30.66 11.21 -16.88
N VAL A 199 -31.76 10.82 -16.20
CA VAL A 199 -33.13 11.33 -16.47
C VAL A 199 -33.71 12.13 -15.29
N SER A 200 -32.89 12.45 -14.28
CA SER A 200 -33.31 13.31 -13.16
C SER A 200 -32.59 14.65 -13.16
#